data_d865caf3374e5bf645633c780375d3e3
#
_entry.id   d865caf3374e5bf645633c780375d3e3
#
_cell.length_a   1.000
_cell.length_b   1.000
_cell.length_c   1.000
_cell.angle_alpha   90.00
_cell.angle_beta   90.00
_cell.angle_gamma   90.00
#
_symmetry.space_group_name_H-M   'P 1'
#
loop_
_entity.id
_entity.type
_entity.pdbx_description
1 polymer ?
#
loop_
_entity_poly.entity_id
_entity_poly.type
_entity_poly.pdbx_seq_one_letter_code
_entity_poly.pdbx_strand_id
1 'polypeptide(L)'
;LTINGIVSGGGSAMTKLGSGNLTLSGVNTYTASTTISAGKVSISADSGLGAAPGSATAGHLTLNGGTLESTADFTLNSNRGIALGASNGIIDVNSGTTLTYGGIMAGSGTLTKEDSGTLTLSGVNTYTGSTTINAGTISISADSGLGAAPGSATAGHLTLNGGTLHSSADFTMNANRGIALGTSHGTINVDGSRTLTYGGIIAGSNNLTKSGDGILLLSGANTYSGDT
;
A
#
# COMPACT_ATOMS: atom_id res chain seq x y z
N LEU A 1 -24.21 -2.22 0.16
CA LEU A 1 -24.84 -1.12 -0.57
C LEU A 1 -24.08 -0.82 -1.84
N THR A 2 -24.77 -0.74 -2.98
CA THR A 2 -24.18 -0.29 -4.25
C THR A 2 -24.88 1.00 -4.68
N ILE A 3 -24.08 2.00 -5.04
CA ILE A 3 -24.56 3.26 -5.61
C ILE A 3 -24.00 3.36 -7.03
N ASN A 4 -24.89 3.17 -8.02
CA ASN A 4 -24.56 3.24 -9.45
C ASN A 4 -24.75 4.66 -10.00
N GLY A 5 -25.51 5.48 -9.31
CA GLY A 5 -25.75 6.89 -9.67
C GLY A 5 -24.62 7.79 -9.21
N ILE A 6 -24.69 9.06 -9.64
CA ILE A 6 -23.72 10.08 -9.28
C ILE A 6 -23.97 10.55 -7.84
N VAL A 7 -22.93 10.42 -6.99
CA VAL A 7 -22.90 11.13 -5.70
C VAL A 7 -22.29 12.50 -5.95
N SER A 8 -23.05 13.55 -5.67
CA SER A 8 -22.63 14.92 -5.90
C SER A 8 -22.71 15.73 -4.60
N GLY A 9 -22.09 16.89 -4.58
CA GLY A 9 -22.11 17.84 -3.47
C GLY A 9 -20.83 18.65 -3.38
N GLY A 10 -20.95 19.97 -3.25
CA GLY A 10 -19.81 20.84 -3.02
C GLY A 10 -19.52 20.97 -1.52
N GLY A 11 -18.28 20.67 -1.11
CA GLY A 11 -17.82 20.95 0.26
C GLY A 11 -18.24 19.96 1.35
N SER A 12 -19.05 18.94 1.05
CA SER A 12 -19.45 17.91 2.03
C SER A 12 -18.56 16.68 1.92
N ALA A 13 -17.90 16.31 3.02
CA ALA A 13 -17.08 15.11 3.10
C ALA A 13 -17.93 13.84 3.17
N MET A 14 -17.44 12.77 2.57
CA MET A 14 -18.02 11.43 2.68
C MET A 14 -17.31 10.64 3.77
N THR A 15 -18.08 10.06 4.69
CA THR A 15 -17.53 9.14 5.70
C THR A 15 -18.22 7.79 5.59
N LYS A 16 -17.43 6.75 5.37
CA LYS A 16 -17.87 5.36 5.43
C LYS A 16 -17.70 4.83 6.85
N LEU A 17 -18.81 4.50 7.48
CA LEU A 17 -18.91 3.90 8.80
C LEU A 17 -19.50 2.48 8.72
N GLY A 18 -19.40 1.74 9.82
CA GLY A 18 -19.94 0.38 9.91
C GLY A 18 -19.20 -0.65 9.05
N SER A 19 -19.29 -1.92 9.39
CA SER A 19 -18.49 -3.02 8.82
C SER A 19 -18.91 -3.48 7.41
N GLY A 20 -20.03 -2.98 6.88
CA GLY A 20 -20.51 -3.38 5.55
C GLY A 20 -19.73 -2.77 4.40
N ASN A 21 -20.00 -3.24 3.19
CA ASN A 21 -19.38 -2.75 1.96
C ASN A 21 -20.24 -1.64 1.31
N LEU A 22 -19.58 -0.63 0.76
CA LEU A 22 -20.12 0.40 -0.10
C LEU A 22 -19.43 0.34 -1.46
N THR A 23 -20.17 0.02 -2.50
CA THR A 23 -19.67 0.07 -3.88
C THR A 23 -20.10 1.36 -4.54
N LEU A 24 -19.13 2.12 -5.06
CA LEU A 24 -19.32 3.38 -5.77
C LEU A 24 -18.93 3.20 -7.23
N SER A 25 -19.91 2.90 -8.10
CA SER A 25 -19.67 2.63 -9.52
C SER A 25 -19.98 3.84 -10.42
N GLY A 26 -20.59 4.89 -9.88
CA GLY A 26 -20.86 6.13 -10.61
C GLY A 26 -19.61 7.01 -10.75
N VAL A 27 -19.62 7.89 -11.75
CA VAL A 27 -18.67 9.00 -11.84
C VAL A 27 -19.11 10.07 -10.84
N ASN A 28 -18.60 10.02 -9.63
CA ASN A 28 -18.98 10.91 -8.55
C ASN A 28 -18.34 12.30 -8.72
N THR A 29 -19.03 13.33 -8.28
CA THR A 29 -18.61 14.73 -8.50
C THR A 29 -18.49 15.55 -7.20
N TYR A 30 -18.68 14.92 -6.02
CA TYR A 30 -18.41 15.60 -4.76
C TYR A 30 -16.92 15.98 -4.67
N THR A 31 -16.64 17.14 -4.04
CA THR A 31 -15.30 17.73 -4.07
C THR A 31 -14.56 17.67 -2.74
N ALA A 32 -15.23 17.25 -1.67
CA ALA A 32 -14.60 17.14 -0.36
C ALA A 32 -13.94 15.77 -0.14
N SER A 33 -13.28 15.62 1.00
CA SER A 33 -12.54 14.40 1.36
C SER A 33 -13.45 13.19 1.56
N THR A 34 -12.84 12.01 1.40
CA THR A 34 -13.45 10.73 1.75
C THR A 34 -12.71 10.12 2.93
N THR A 35 -13.44 9.71 3.98
CA THR A 35 -12.89 8.97 5.12
C THR A 35 -13.51 7.58 5.19
N ILE A 36 -12.68 6.55 5.28
CA ILE A 36 -13.11 5.16 5.47
C ILE A 36 -12.71 4.75 6.88
N SER A 37 -13.67 4.79 7.81
CA SER A 37 -13.43 4.51 9.23
C SER A 37 -13.72 3.06 9.61
N ALA A 38 -14.51 2.35 8.79
CA ALA A 38 -14.78 0.93 8.98
C ALA A 38 -15.38 0.32 7.71
N GLY A 39 -15.29 -1.02 7.60
CA GLY A 39 -15.78 -1.76 6.44
C GLY A 39 -15.01 -1.41 5.17
N LYS A 40 -15.66 -1.48 4.03
CA LYS A 40 -15.00 -1.40 2.72
C LYS A 40 -15.69 -0.37 1.82
N VAL A 41 -14.91 0.39 1.07
CA VAL A 41 -15.35 1.16 -0.10
C VAL A 41 -14.73 0.55 -1.33
N SER A 42 -15.56 0.07 -2.27
CA SER A 42 -15.15 -0.57 -3.52
C SER A 42 -15.32 0.40 -4.68
N ILE A 43 -14.27 0.59 -5.47
CA ILE A 43 -14.25 1.46 -6.64
C ILE A 43 -13.54 0.77 -7.81
N SER A 44 -13.93 1.11 -9.04
CA SER A 44 -13.28 0.63 -10.28
C SER A 44 -12.54 1.75 -11.05
N ALA A 45 -12.58 2.98 -10.52
CA ALA A 45 -11.90 4.14 -11.10
C ALA A 45 -11.71 5.23 -10.02
N ASP A 46 -10.77 6.15 -10.22
CA ASP A 46 -10.51 7.30 -9.34
C ASP A 46 -11.77 8.14 -9.09
N SER A 47 -12.61 8.28 -10.12
CA SER A 47 -13.87 9.03 -10.05
C SER A 47 -14.90 8.44 -9.06
N GLY A 48 -14.73 7.20 -8.62
CA GLY A 48 -15.53 6.61 -7.54
C GLY A 48 -15.40 7.40 -6.24
N LEU A 49 -14.26 8.09 -6.03
CA LEU A 49 -13.98 8.92 -4.85
C LEU A 49 -14.28 10.43 -5.08
N GLY A 50 -15.20 10.75 -5.98
CA GLY A 50 -15.54 12.14 -6.31
C GLY A 50 -14.50 12.83 -7.21
N ALA A 51 -14.64 14.14 -7.38
CA ALA A 51 -13.69 14.92 -8.16
C ALA A 51 -12.32 14.98 -7.47
N ALA A 52 -11.26 14.75 -8.24
CA ALA A 52 -9.90 14.89 -7.72
C ALA A 52 -9.59 16.36 -7.45
N PRO A 53 -8.85 16.69 -6.38
CA PRO A 53 -8.45 18.07 -6.14
C PRO A 53 -7.49 18.57 -7.22
N GLY A 54 -7.56 19.87 -7.53
CA GLY A 54 -6.72 20.49 -8.55
C GLY A 54 -5.24 20.62 -8.16
N SER A 55 -4.92 20.44 -6.88
CA SER A 55 -3.55 20.43 -6.34
C SER A 55 -3.44 19.38 -5.24
N ALA A 56 -2.20 18.98 -4.90
CA ALA A 56 -1.97 17.99 -3.86
C ALA A 56 -2.61 18.41 -2.53
N THR A 57 -3.54 17.60 -2.06
CA THR A 57 -4.35 17.88 -0.85
C THR A 57 -4.17 16.74 0.14
N ALA A 58 -3.47 17.00 1.24
CA ALA A 58 -3.23 16.01 2.28
C ALA A 58 -4.56 15.51 2.88
N GLY A 59 -4.67 14.19 3.07
CA GLY A 59 -5.84 13.56 3.68
C GLY A 59 -7.15 13.70 2.88
N HIS A 60 -7.06 13.97 1.57
CA HIS A 60 -8.27 13.95 0.74
C HIS A 60 -8.92 12.57 0.71
N LEU A 61 -8.13 11.52 0.86
CA LEU A 61 -8.58 10.17 1.22
C LEU A 61 -7.98 9.79 2.57
N THR A 62 -8.80 9.43 3.54
CA THR A 62 -8.33 8.95 4.85
C THR A 62 -8.77 7.51 5.06
N LEU A 63 -7.80 6.63 5.33
CA LEU A 63 -8.02 5.25 5.77
C LEU A 63 -7.76 5.19 7.27
N ASN A 64 -8.79 4.97 8.08
CA ASN A 64 -8.70 4.97 9.54
C ASN A 64 -9.47 3.78 10.14
N GLY A 65 -9.05 2.57 9.80
CA GLY A 65 -9.68 1.32 10.20
C GLY A 65 -10.55 0.68 9.11
N GLY A 66 -10.72 1.34 7.97
CA GLY A 66 -11.45 0.81 6.82
C GLY A 66 -10.56 0.43 5.65
N THR A 67 -11.18 -0.17 4.65
CA THR A 67 -10.53 -0.72 3.45
C THR A 67 -10.96 0.06 2.20
N LEU A 68 -9.99 0.49 1.41
CA LEU A 68 -10.21 0.86 0.01
C LEU A 68 -10.00 -0.38 -0.87
N GLU A 69 -11.01 -0.77 -1.62
CA GLU A 69 -10.92 -1.87 -2.59
C GLU A 69 -10.87 -1.33 -4.02
N SER A 70 -9.88 -1.77 -4.78
CA SER A 70 -9.76 -1.56 -6.22
C SER A 70 -10.24 -2.80 -6.95
N THR A 71 -11.28 -2.66 -7.77
CA THR A 71 -11.87 -3.78 -8.52
C THR A 71 -11.48 -3.83 -9.99
N ALA A 72 -10.61 -2.91 -10.44
CA ALA A 72 -10.12 -2.81 -11.82
C ALA A 72 -8.73 -2.17 -11.85
N ASP A 73 -8.11 -2.17 -13.03
CA ASP A 73 -6.89 -1.41 -13.28
C ASP A 73 -7.20 0.09 -13.35
N PHE A 74 -6.59 0.89 -12.49
CA PHE A 74 -6.63 2.35 -12.63
C PHE A 74 -5.51 3.03 -11.86
N THR A 75 -5.30 4.31 -12.18
CA THR A 75 -4.41 5.19 -11.44
C THR A 75 -5.24 6.10 -10.54
N LEU A 76 -5.00 6.05 -9.24
CA LEU A 76 -5.55 6.99 -8.29
C LEU A 76 -4.85 8.34 -8.46
N ASN A 77 -5.61 9.43 -8.53
CA ASN A 77 -5.07 10.76 -8.77
C ASN A 77 -4.07 11.16 -7.68
N SER A 78 -2.87 11.56 -8.07
CA SER A 78 -1.77 11.90 -7.14
C SER A 78 -2.06 13.11 -6.25
N ASN A 79 -2.99 13.97 -6.64
CA ASN A 79 -3.41 15.10 -5.81
C ASN A 79 -4.31 14.69 -4.62
N ARG A 80 -4.84 13.45 -4.63
CA ARG A 80 -5.54 12.89 -3.46
C ARG A 80 -4.54 12.40 -2.45
N GLY A 81 -3.96 13.24 -1.61
CA GLY A 81 -3.11 12.75 -0.53
C GLY A 81 -3.86 11.72 0.33
N ILE A 82 -3.24 10.55 0.55
CA ILE A 82 -3.80 9.51 1.41
C ILE A 82 -3.30 9.70 2.83
N ALA A 83 -4.19 9.74 3.82
CA ALA A 83 -3.83 9.71 5.23
C ALA A 83 -4.11 8.32 5.81
N LEU A 84 -3.09 7.71 6.41
CA LEU A 84 -3.23 6.50 7.24
C LEU A 84 -3.47 6.94 8.69
N GLY A 85 -4.71 6.79 9.16
CA GLY A 85 -5.12 7.17 10.51
C GLY A 85 -4.60 6.20 11.57
N ALA A 86 -4.79 6.55 12.85
CA ALA A 86 -4.32 5.75 13.99
C ALA A 86 -4.92 4.33 14.05
N SER A 87 -6.08 4.11 13.43
CA SER A 87 -6.70 2.78 13.32
C SER A 87 -6.22 2.00 12.09
N ASN A 88 -5.13 2.45 11.46
CA ASN A 88 -4.51 1.84 10.28
C ASN A 88 -5.35 1.93 9.00
N GLY A 89 -4.75 1.61 7.87
CA GLY A 89 -5.41 1.61 6.56
C GLY A 89 -5.16 0.31 5.81
N ILE A 90 -6.19 -0.15 5.11
CA ILE A 90 -6.10 -1.35 4.27
C ILE A 90 -6.36 -0.93 2.83
N ILE A 91 -5.50 -1.40 1.92
CA ILE A 91 -5.72 -1.34 0.48
C ILE A 91 -5.82 -2.76 -0.05
N ASP A 92 -7.00 -3.06 -0.59
CA ASP A 92 -7.36 -4.34 -1.17
C ASP A 92 -7.37 -4.16 -2.70
N VAL A 93 -6.53 -4.91 -3.39
CA VAL A 93 -6.46 -4.85 -4.86
C VAL A 93 -6.84 -6.21 -5.42
N ASN A 94 -7.95 -6.25 -6.15
CA ASN A 94 -8.53 -7.51 -6.63
C ASN A 94 -7.54 -8.27 -7.53
N SER A 95 -7.70 -9.59 -7.51
CA SER A 95 -6.89 -10.51 -8.32
C SER A 95 -6.84 -10.08 -9.80
N GLY A 96 -5.63 -10.09 -10.36
CA GLY A 96 -5.39 -9.75 -11.78
C GLY A 96 -5.50 -8.26 -12.10
N THR A 97 -5.66 -7.38 -11.08
CA THR A 97 -5.73 -5.93 -11.28
C THR A 97 -4.57 -5.19 -10.64
N THR A 98 -4.34 -3.97 -11.11
CA THR A 98 -3.30 -3.07 -10.61
C THR A 98 -3.90 -1.73 -10.21
N LEU A 99 -3.68 -1.34 -8.97
CA LEU A 99 -3.90 0.03 -8.48
C LEU A 99 -2.56 0.77 -8.49
N THR A 100 -2.47 1.84 -9.27
CA THR A 100 -1.28 2.70 -9.29
C THR A 100 -1.54 3.99 -8.49
N TYR A 101 -0.60 4.35 -7.63
CA TYR A 101 -0.66 5.58 -6.88
C TYR A 101 0.71 6.28 -6.82
N GLY A 102 0.78 7.49 -7.39
CA GLY A 102 1.98 8.32 -7.43
C GLY A 102 1.94 9.53 -6.48
N GLY A 103 0.89 9.68 -5.67
CA GLY A 103 0.78 10.74 -4.68
C GLY A 103 1.46 10.37 -3.36
N ILE A 104 1.19 11.15 -2.32
CA ILE A 104 1.80 10.98 -1.00
C ILE A 104 0.83 10.28 -0.05
N MET A 105 1.24 9.13 0.50
CA MET A 105 0.66 8.57 1.72
C MET A 105 1.38 9.11 2.94
N ALA A 106 0.63 9.59 3.91
CA ALA A 106 1.16 10.19 5.15
C ALA A 106 0.38 9.69 6.36
N GLY A 107 0.83 10.03 7.57
CA GLY A 107 0.17 9.68 8.83
C GLY A 107 0.96 8.73 9.70
N SER A 108 0.41 8.36 10.86
CA SER A 108 1.06 7.46 11.83
C SER A 108 0.57 6.02 11.75
N GLY A 109 -0.49 5.77 10.98
CA GLY A 109 -1.06 4.42 10.83
C GLY A 109 -0.21 3.50 9.96
N THR A 110 -0.50 2.21 10.05
CA THR A 110 0.11 1.17 9.22
C THR A 110 -0.61 1.03 7.88
N LEU A 111 0.09 0.54 6.87
CA LEU A 111 -0.47 0.12 5.60
C LEU A 111 -0.55 -1.41 5.55
N THR A 112 -1.73 -1.94 5.27
CA THR A 112 -1.89 -3.37 4.94
C THR A 112 -2.37 -3.52 3.50
N LYS A 113 -1.65 -4.33 2.72
CA LYS A 113 -2.04 -4.75 1.37
C LYS A 113 -2.72 -6.11 1.44
N GLU A 114 -3.94 -6.16 0.95
CA GLU A 114 -4.77 -7.37 0.88
C GLU A 114 -5.06 -7.76 -0.58
N ASP A 115 -5.51 -9.01 -0.77
CA ASP A 115 -5.81 -9.67 -2.04
C ASP A 115 -4.63 -9.70 -3.04
N SER A 116 -4.76 -10.51 -4.08
CA SER A 116 -3.66 -10.96 -4.94
C SER A 116 -3.26 -10.02 -6.08
N GLY A 117 -3.94 -8.87 -6.21
CA GLY A 117 -3.57 -7.82 -7.17
C GLY A 117 -2.32 -7.02 -6.78
N THR A 118 -1.94 -6.08 -7.63
CA THR A 118 -0.74 -5.26 -7.47
C THR A 118 -1.07 -3.83 -7.04
N LEU A 119 -0.42 -3.36 -5.98
CA LEU A 119 -0.40 -1.95 -5.59
C LEU A 119 0.96 -1.35 -5.99
N THR A 120 0.96 -0.43 -6.95
CA THR A 120 2.17 0.29 -7.36
C THR A 120 2.25 1.63 -6.65
N LEU A 121 3.32 1.83 -5.88
CA LEU A 121 3.58 3.04 -5.10
C LEU A 121 4.82 3.75 -5.65
N SER A 122 4.63 4.79 -6.45
CA SER A 122 5.72 5.57 -7.05
C SER A 122 5.95 6.93 -6.40
N GLY A 123 5.09 7.32 -5.45
CA GLY A 123 5.24 8.55 -4.70
C GLY A 123 6.25 8.43 -3.54
N VAL A 124 6.71 9.59 -3.07
CA VAL A 124 7.52 9.68 -1.84
C VAL A 124 6.57 9.69 -0.65
N ASN A 125 6.34 8.52 -0.06
CA ASN A 125 5.43 8.35 1.07
C ASN A 125 6.11 8.74 2.39
N THR A 126 5.34 9.27 3.33
CA THR A 126 5.84 9.79 4.61
C THR A 126 5.14 9.22 5.84
N TYR A 127 4.24 8.22 5.65
CA TYR A 127 3.64 7.54 6.81
C TYR A 127 4.73 6.83 7.62
N THR A 128 4.54 6.79 8.95
CA THR A 128 5.55 6.29 9.89
C THR A 128 5.22 4.90 10.45
N GLY A 129 4.02 4.40 10.21
CA GLY A 129 3.64 3.05 10.59
C GLY A 129 4.30 1.98 9.71
N SER A 130 4.19 0.72 10.13
CA SER A 130 4.70 -0.42 9.37
C SER A 130 3.86 -0.72 8.13
N THR A 131 4.45 -1.49 7.21
CA THR A 131 3.76 -2.03 6.04
C THR A 131 3.66 -3.54 6.14
N THR A 132 2.46 -4.09 5.91
CA THR A 132 2.24 -5.55 5.82
C THR A 132 1.69 -5.92 4.46
N ILE A 133 2.27 -6.93 3.83
CA ILE A 133 1.79 -7.49 2.55
C ILE A 133 1.26 -8.89 2.83
N ASN A 134 -0.07 -9.01 2.98
CA ASN A 134 -0.72 -10.29 3.27
C ASN A 134 -0.93 -11.14 2.02
N ALA A 135 -1.11 -10.49 0.86
CA ALA A 135 -1.23 -11.16 -0.41
C ALA A 135 -0.90 -10.21 -1.56
N GLY A 136 -0.68 -10.75 -2.75
CA GLY A 136 -0.38 -9.99 -3.94
C GLY A 136 0.95 -9.24 -3.87
N THR A 137 1.02 -8.08 -4.49
CA THR A 137 2.28 -7.36 -4.67
C THR A 137 2.17 -5.90 -4.25
N ILE A 138 3.17 -5.40 -3.51
CA ILE A 138 3.49 -3.97 -3.50
C ILE A 138 4.71 -3.77 -4.39
N SER A 139 4.56 -2.92 -5.43
CA SER A 139 5.62 -2.56 -6.37
C SER A 139 6.13 -1.15 -6.05
N ILE A 140 7.45 -1.02 -5.86
CA ILE A 140 8.13 0.24 -5.57
C ILE A 140 9.38 0.41 -6.42
N SER A 141 9.78 1.66 -6.64
CA SER A 141 11.02 2.03 -7.34
C SER A 141 12.06 2.68 -6.43
N ALA A 142 11.73 2.89 -5.16
CA ALA A 142 12.61 3.47 -4.13
C ALA A 142 12.13 3.07 -2.73
N ASP A 143 13.00 3.11 -1.72
CA ASP A 143 12.68 2.84 -0.31
C ASP A 143 11.53 3.70 0.22
N SER A 144 11.46 4.96 -0.22
CA SER A 144 10.39 5.90 0.15
C SER A 144 8.99 5.47 -0.30
N GLY A 145 8.85 4.51 -1.21
CA GLY A 145 7.56 3.89 -1.54
C GLY A 145 6.90 3.23 -0.32
N LEU A 146 7.69 2.80 0.67
CA LEU A 146 7.23 2.16 1.91
C LEU A 146 7.09 3.14 3.10
N GLY A 147 6.91 4.43 2.85
CA GLY A 147 6.81 5.45 3.90
C GLY A 147 8.17 5.88 4.48
N ALA A 148 8.15 6.64 5.55
CA ALA A 148 9.35 7.08 6.23
C ALA A 148 10.10 5.88 6.83
N ALA A 149 11.41 5.83 6.62
CA ALA A 149 12.23 4.82 7.29
C ALA A 149 12.32 5.15 8.80
N PRO A 150 12.30 4.13 9.68
CA PRO A 150 12.46 4.37 11.11
C PRO A 150 13.86 4.90 11.44
N GLY A 151 13.96 5.75 12.47
CA GLY A 151 15.23 6.35 12.89
C GLY A 151 16.20 5.37 13.54
N SER A 152 15.72 4.19 13.94
CA SER A 152 16.52 3.08 14.49
C SER A 152 15.98 1.75 13.97
N ALA A 153 16.80 0.69 14.05
CA ALA A 153 16.39 -0.64 13.59
C ALA A 153 15.09 -1.09 14.27
N THR A 154 14.05 -1.29 13.46
CA THR A 154 12.70 -1.63 13.91
C THR A 154 12.28 -2.95 13.27
N ALA A 155 12.20 -4.01 14.08
CA ALA A 155 11.79 -5.33 13.63
C ALA A 155 10.36 -5.28 13.05
N GLY A 156 10.15 -5.95 11.91
CA GLY A 156 8.82 -6.05 11.29
C GLY A 156 8.23 -4.73 10.78
N HIS A 157 9.07 -3.72 10.54
CA HIS A 157 8.57 -2.49 9.90
C HIS A 157 8.07 -2.76 8.47
N LEU A 158 8.58 -3.80 7.83
CA LEU A 158 7.98 -4.44 6.66
C LEU A 158 7.69 -5.90 7.01
N THR A 159 6.46 -6.34 6.85
CA THR A 159 6.08 -7.75 7.03
C THR A 159 5.63 -8.34 5.70
N LEU A 160 6.28 -9.43 5.28
CA LEU A 160 5.86 -10.26 4.15
C LEU A 160 5.13 -11.48 4.72
N ASN A 161 3.82 -11.53 4.54
CA ASN A 161 2.95 -12.56 5.10
C ASN A 161 2.16 -13.29 4.00
N GLY A 162 2.88 -13.86 3.04
CA GLY A 162 2.31 -14.45 1.82
C GLY A 162 2.36 -13.53 0.60
N GLY A 163 2.70 -12.24 0.80
CA GLY A 163 2.78 -11.27 -0.28
C GLY A 163 4.20 -11.08 -0.82
N THR A 164 4.28 -10.26 -1.85
CA THR A 164 5.50 -9.94 -2.61
C THR A 164 5.86 -8.46 -2.49
N LEU A 165 7.10 -8.17 -2.11
CA LEU A 165 7.72 -6.88 -2.37
C LEU A 165 8.37 -6.93 -3.75
N HIS A 166 7.96 -6.06 -4.67
CA HIS A 166 8.54 -5.95 -6.00
C HIS A 166 9.38 -4.68 -6.13
N SER A 167 10.64 -4.86 -6.53
CA SER A 167 11.57 -3.78 -6.87
C SER A 167 11.61 -3.60 -8.38
N SER A 168 11.11 -2.47 -8.87
CA SER A 168 11.10 -2.12 -10.30
C SER A 168 12.29 -1.27 -10.73
N ALA A 169 13.22 -0.93 -9.81
CA ALA A 169 14.39 -0.12 -10.07
C ALA A 169 15.57 -0.53 -9.18
N ASP A 170 16.75 0.03 -9.46
CA ASP A 170 17.91 -0.08 -8.58
C ASP A 170 17.74 0.84 -7.38
N PHE A 171 17.77 0.29 -6.17
CA PHE A 171 17.83 1.09 -4.95
C PHE A 171 18.34 0.31 -3.75
N THR A 172 18.73 1.06 -2.71
CA THR A 172 19.06 0.50 -1.40
C THR A 172 17.89 0.73 -0.43
N MET A 173 17.36 -0.34 0.13
CA MET A 173 16.35 -0.25 1.18
C MET A 173 17.02 0.09 2.50
N ASN A 174 16.39 0.97 3.29
CA ASN A 174 16.93 1.42 4.57
C ASN A 174 17.06 0.25 5.57
N ALA A 175 18.27 0.08 6.14
CA ALA A 175 18.58 -1.04 7.03
C ALA A 175 17.81 -1.01 8.36
N ASN A 176 17.29 0.14 8.77
CA ASN A 176 16.46 0.24 9.97
C ASN A 176 15.06 -0.33 9.78
N ARG A 177 14.66 -0.57 8.53
CA ARG A 177 13.38 -1.16 8.17
C ARG A 177 13.46 -2.69 8.25
N GLY A 178 13.44 -3.26 9.45
CA GLY A 178 13.52 -4.72 9.63
C GLY A 178 12.39 -5.44 8.87
N ILE A 179 12.73 -6.49 8.14
CA ILE A 179 11.78 -7.33 7.42
C ILE A 179 11.39 -8.51 8.31
N ALA A 180 10.09 -8.74 8.48
CA ALA A 180 9.56 -9.95 9.09
C ALA A 180 8.95 -10.87 8.03
N LEU A 181 9.29 -12.14 8.06
CA LEU A 181 8.55 -13.21 7.37
C LEU A 181 7.42 -13.63 8.30
N GLY A 182 6.18 -13.33 7.93
CA GLY A 182 4.99 -13.55 8.74
C GLY A 182 4.65 -15.04 8.92
N THR A 183 3.37 -15.36 9.05
CA THR A 183 2.90 -16.76 9.18
C THR A 183 2.88 -17.51 7.84
N SER A 184 3.06 -16.81 6.74
CA SER A 184 3.19 -17.35 5.39
C SER A 184 4.53 -16.90 4.78
N HIS A 185 5.02 -17.63 3.79
CA HIS A 185 6.28 -17.31 3.12
C HIS A 185 6.26 -15.91 2.51
N GLY A 186 7.41 -15.23 2.52
CA GLY A 186 7.56 -13.92 1.89
C GLY A 186 8.32 -14.01 0.56
N THR A 187 7.95 -13.14 -0.37
CA THR A 187 8.66 -13.05 -1.66
C THR A 187 9.25 -11.65 -1.84
N ILE A 188 10.49 -11.61 -2.34
CA ILE A 188 11.10 -10.39 -2.88
C ILE A 188 11.37 -10.63 -4.36
N ASN A 189 10.68 -9.86 -5.19
CA ASN A 189 10.85 -9.87 -6.65
C ASN A 189 11.72 -8.69 -7.06
N VAL A 190 12.72 -8.92 -7.89
CA VAL A 190 13.58 -7.87 -8.44
C VAL A 190 13.58 -8.00 -9.96
N ASP A 191 13.19 -6.92 -10.65
CA ASP A 191 13.15 -6.88 -12.11
C ASP A 191 14.51 -7.19 -12.74
N GLY A 192 14.49 -7.79 -13.92
CA GLY A 192 15.69 -8.09 -14.70
C GLY A 192 16.58 -6.87 -14.89
N SER A 193 17.89 -7.05 -14.78
CA SER A 193 18.91 -6.00 -14.87
C SER A 193 18.83 -4.95 -13.75
N ARG A 194 18.09 -5.21 -12.66
CA ARG A 194 18.00 -4.36 -11.47
C ARG A 194 18.66 -5.01 -10.26
N THR A 195 19.05 -4.17 -9.32
CA THR A 195 19.63 -4.60 -8.05
C THR A 195 18.89 -3.96 -6.89
N LEU A 196 18.32 -4.78 -6.02
CA LEU A 196 17.83 -4.35 -4.71
C LEU A 196 18.90 -4.69 -3.67
N THR A 197 19.42 -3.67 -2.99
CA THR A 197 20.38 -3.84 -1.89
C THR A 197 19.66 -3.69 -0.56
N TYR A 198 19.89 -4.61 0.37
CA TYR A 198 19.36 -4.52 1.72
C TYR A 198 20.37 -5.00 2.76
N GLY A 199 20.72 -4.08 3.69
CA GLY A 199 21.69 -4.32 4.78
C GLY A 199 21.04 -4.51 6.15
N GLY A 200 19.71 -4.48 6.27
CA GLY A 200 19.00 -4.72 7.52
C GLY A 200 18.79 -6.21 7.80
N ILE A 201 17.99 -6.49 8.82
CA ILE A 201 17.73 -7.86 9.29
C ILE A 201 16.41 -8.38 8.71
N ILE A 202 16.45 -9.54 8.08
CA ILE A 202 15.27 -10.35 7.78
C ILE A 202 15.14 -11.39 8.87
N ALA A 203 13.98 -11.47 9.51
CA ALA A 203 13.70 -12.37 10.63
C ALA A 203 12.38 -13.12 10.42
N GLY A 204 12.18 -14.21 11.18
CA GLY A 204 10.94 -15.01 11.14
C GLY A 204 11.23 -16.50 11.03
N SER A 205 10.17 -17.31 11.05
CA SER A 205 10.28 -18.78 10.94
C SER A 205 9.91 -19.34 9.56
N ASN A 206 9.55 -18.48 8.62
CA ASN A 206 9.11 -18.89 7.30
C ASN A 206 10.17 -18.65 6.23
N ASN A 207 9.90 -19.14 5.02
CA ASN A 207 10.84 -19.08 3.90
C ASN A 207 10.84 -17.70 3.24
N LEU A 208 11.99 -17.31 2.73
CA LEU A 208 12.15 -16.19 1.83
C LEU A 208 12.32 -16.71 0.41
N THR A 209 11.49 -16.24 -0.51
CA THR A 209 11.65 -16.53 -1.94
C THR A 209 12.21 -15.29 -2.65
N LYS A 210 13.33 -15.45 -3.36
CA LYS A 210 13.79 -14.49 -4.36
C LYS A 210 13.19 -14.88 -5.71
N SER A 211 12.48 -13.95 -6.36
CA SER A 211 11.95 -14.14 -7.73
C SER A 211 12.41 -13.00 -8.65
N GLY A 212 12.10 -13.11 -9.96
CA GLY A 212 12.59 -12.19 -10.99
C GLY A 212 14.08 -12.39 -11.32
N ASP A 213 14.51 -11.81 -12.44
CA ASP A 213 15.86 -12.03 -13.00
C ASP A 213 16.91 -11.03 -12.48
N GLY A 214 16.51 -10.07 -11.67
CA GLY A 214 17.40 -9.08 -11.05
C GLY A 214 18.15 -9.63 -9.84
N ILE A 215 18.99 -8.81 -9.24
CA ILE A 215 19.85 -9.16 -8.11
C ILE A 215 19.23 -8.69 -6.80
N LEU A 216 19.12 -9.56 -5.81
CA LEU A 216 18.88 -9.21 -4.42
C LEU A 216 20.19 -9.36 -3.65
N LEU A 217 20.76 -8.24 -3.20
CA LEU A 217 21.99 -8.23 -2.41
C LEU A 217 21.64 -8.07 -0.93
N LEU A 218 21.85 -9.12 -0.13
CA LEU A 218 21.64 -9.16 1.30
C LEU A 218 22.97 -9.11 2.04
N SER A 219 23.20 -8.10 2.88
CA SER A 219 24.40 -7.96 3.69
C SER A 219 24.16 -7.91 5.19
N GLY A 220 22.90 -7.92 5.63
CA GLY A 220 22.50 -7.94 7.03
C GLY A 220 22.67 -9.31 7.68
N ALA A 221 22.77 -9.33 9.01
CA ALA A 221 22.80 -10.55 9.81
C ALA A 221 21.38 -11.15 9.93
N ASN A 222 20.90 -11.80 8.87
CA ASN A 222 19.55 -12.35 8.80
C ASN A 222 19.37 -13.50 9.80
N THR A 223 18.19 -13.58 10.43
CA THR A 223 17.87 -14.53 11.50
C THR A 223 16.63 -15.38 11.24
N TYR A 224 16.04 -15.30 10.03
CA TYR A 224 14.96 -16.21 9.68
C TYR A 224 15.46 -17.66 9.61
N SER A 225 14.61 -18.60 10.00
CA SER A 225 14.98 -20.03 10.09
C SER A 225 14.41 -20.89 8.96
N GLY A 226 13.64 -20.31 8.06
CA GLY A 226 13.16 -21.00 6.86
C GLY A 226 14.19 -21.04 5.73
N ASP A 227 13.85 -21.70 4.65
CA ASP A 227 14.69 -21.81 3.44
C ASP A 227 14.69 -20.49 2.62
N THR A 228 15.68 -20.39 1.70
CA THR A 228 15.78 -19.31 0.70
C THR A 228 15.82 -19.92 -0.69
#